data_aa7f04e56310b5820a3d2b2854c950f4
#
_entry.id   aa7f04e56310b5820a3d2b2854c950f4
#
_cell.length_a   1.000
_cell.length_b   1.000
_cell.length_c   1.000
_cell.angle_alpha   90.00
_cell.angle_beta   90.00
_cell.angle_gamma   90.00
#
_symmetry.space_group_name_H-M   'P 1'
#
loop_
_entity.id
_entity.type
_entity.pdbx_description
1 polymer ?
#
loop_
_entity_poly.entity_id
_entity_poly.type
_entity_poly.pdbx_seq_one_letter_code
_entity_poly.pdbx_strand_id
1 'polypeptide(L)'
;MVSGMCHSLSAIFRYSLNMTDELSTVQNEMAHVRNYLYVMDVRNGSTIAYDYQIDSDTLADQMPRICIQPVVENALTHGLRNVRRKDKKLLIRSEHVKENLVITVQDNGAGMDAESMNRLLDQNDMKRVESGISIGILNVNARLKRLFGEKYGLHIESTAGEGTTVTITVPAVSTENSGDMENV
;
A
#
# COMPACT_ATOMS: atom_id res chain seq x y z
N MET A 1 -22.70 13.49 -6.66
CA MET A 1 -22.11 12.14 -6.86
C MET A 1 -21.23 12.07 -8.09
N VAL A 2 -21.70 12.36 -9.31
CA VAL A 2 -20.90 12.32 -10.57
C VAL A 2 -19.69 13.26 -10.53
N SER A 3 -19.85 14.51 -10.08
CA SER A 3 -18.77 15.49 -9.98
C SER A 3 -17.61 15.05 -9.07
N GLY A 4 -17.90 14.45 -7.91
CA GLY A 4 -16.87 13.95 -7.00
C GLY A 4 -16.10 12.76 -7.60
N MET A 5 -16.79 11.85 -8.29
CA MET A 5 -16.15 10.72 -8.97
C MET A 5 -15.22 11.20 -10.09
N CYS A 6 -15.66 12.17 -10.93
CA CYS A 6 -14.80 12.76 -11.97
C CYS A 6 -13.56 13.44 -11.39
N HIS A 7 -13.72 14.15 -10.26
CA HIS A 7 -12.59 14.79 -9.58
C HIS A 7 -11.57 13.75 -9.09
N SER A 8 -12.03 12.70 -8.39
CA SER A 8 -11.15 11.65 -7.88
C SER A 8 -10.47 10.86 -8.99
N LEU A 9 -11.17 10.54 -10.08
CA LEU A 9 -10.57 9.90 -11.27
C LEU A 9 -9.49 10.79 -11.89
N SER A 10 -9.75 12.08 -12.05
CA SER A 10 -8.77 13.04 -12.58
C SER A 10 -7.54 13.15 -11.67
N ALA A 11 -7.72 13.11 -10.35
CA ALA A 11 -6.62 13.10 -9.39
C ALA A 11 -5.77 11.83 -9.48
N ILE A 12 -6.43 10.64 -9.59
CA ILE A 12 -5.76 9.35 -9.77
C ILE A 12 -4.92 9.38 -11.07
N PHE A 13 -5.51 9.78 -12.19
CA PHE A 13 -4.78 9.85 -13.48
C PHE A 13 -3.58 10.80 -13.42
N ARG A 14 -3.74 12.01 -12.89
CA ARG A 14 -2.63 12.97 -12.74
C ARG A 14 -1.50 12.39 -11.89
N TYR A 15 -1.84 11.73 -10.79
CA TYR A 15 -0.83 11.11 -9.92
C TYR A 15 -0.11 9.96 -10.63
N SER A 16 -0.82 9.13 -11.38
CA SER A 16 -0.25 7.98 -12.08
C SER A 16 0.55 8.36 -13.34
N LEU A 17 0.19 9.45 -14.01
CA LEU A 17 0.86 9.91 -15.23
C LEU A 17 2.09 10.80 -14.96
N ASN A 18 2.19 11.38 -13.77
CA ASN A 18 3.36 12.15 -13.39
C ASN A 18 4.52 11.20 -13.01
N MET A 19 5.27 10.77 -14.02
CA MET A 19 6.36 9.79 -13.91
C MET A 19 7.74 10.46 -13.77
N THR A 20 7.81 11.78 -13.58
CA THR A 20 9.09 12.50 -13.49
C THR A 20 9.84 12.22 -12.20
N ASP A 21 9.11 11.94 -11.11
CA ASP A 21 9.69 11.68 -9.80
C ASP A 21 9.45 10.23 -9.40
N GLU A 22 10.49 9.48 -9.11
CA GLU A 22 10.41 8.09 -8.65
C GLU A 22 9.85 7.99 -7.22
N LEU A 23 10.09 9.01 -6.40
CA LEU A 23 9.64 9.11 -5.01
C LEU A 23 8.46 10.09 -4.86
N SER A 24 7.71 9.91 -3.81
CA SER A 24 6.62 10.78 -3.37
C SER A 24 6.51 10.73 -1.85
N THR A 25 5.74 11.64 -1.26
CA THR A 25 5.52 11.64 0.19
C THR A 25 4.39 10.69 0.61
N VAL A 26 4.43 10.22 1.86
CA VAL A 26 3.32 9.47 2.49
C VAL A 26 2.01 10.24 2.34
N GLN A 27 2.04 11.57 2.55
CA GLN A 27 0.86 12.43 2.37
C GLN A 27 0.23 12.29 0.98
N ASN A 28 1.05 12.32 -0.08
CA ASN A 28 0.57 12.20 -1.46
C ASN A 28 0.06 10.79 -1.78
N GLU A 29 0.77 9.75 -1.30
CA GLU A 29 0.31 8.35 -1.42
C GLU A 29 -1.04 8.15 -0.74
N MET A 30 -1.22 8.70 0.47
CA MET A 30 -2.49 8.60 1.20
C MET A 30 -3.62 9.38 0.52
N ALA A 31 -3.33 10.55 -0.07
CA ALA A 31 -4.31 11.29 -0.87
C ALA A 31 -4.73 10.49 -2.11
N HIS A 32 -3.78 9.83 -2.78
CA HIS A 32 -4.03 8.96 -3.92
C HIS A 32 -4.90 7.75 -3.52
N VAL A 33 -4.56 7.06 -2.44
CA VAL A 33 -5.33 5.92 -1.91
C VAL A 33 -6.76 6.33 -1.53
N ARG A 34 -6.95 7.48 -0.89
CA ARG A 34 -8.30 7.97 -0.53
C ARG A 34 -9.16 8.23 -1.78
N ASN A 35 -8.59 8.82 -2.83
CA ASN A 35 -9.30 9.00 -4.09
C ASN A 35 -9.66 7.65 -4.73
N TYR A 36 -8.75 6.68 -4.71
CA TYR A 36 -8.99 5.33 -5.19
C TYR A 36 -10.14 4.65 -4.43
N LEU A 37 -10.10 4.66 -3.09
CA LEU A 37 -11.14 4.07 -2.24
C LEU A 37 -12.50 4.73 -2.47
N TYR A 38 -12.55 6.04 -2.62
CA TYR A 38 -13.79 6.76 -2.94
C TYR A 38 -14.41 6.28 -4.26
N VAL A 39 -13.60 6.12 -5.31
CA VAL A 39 -14.08 5.60 -6.61
C VAL A 39 -14.60 4.17 -6.47
N MET A 40 -13.89 3.33 -5.70
CA MET A 40 -14.31 1.95 -5.46
C MET A 40 -15.62 1.87 -4.69
N ASP A 41 -15.83 2.74 -3.70
CA ASP A 41 -17.07 2.81 -2.93
C ASP A 41 -18.26 3.23 -3.79
N VAL A 42 -18.09 4.26 -4.61
CA VAL A 42 -19.15 4.69 -5.54
C VAL A 42 -19.54 3.58 -6.52
N ARG A 43 -18.54 2.79 -6.96
CA ARG A 43 -18.77 1.67 -7.92
C ARG A 43 -19.44 0.46 -7.27
N ASN A 44 -19.07 0.12 -6.03
CA ASN A 44 -19.44 -1.16 -5.41
C ASN A 44 -20.55 -1.03 -4.35
N GLY A 45 -20.97 0.18 -4.00
CA GLY A 45 -21.84 0.45 -2.85
C GLY A 45 -21.08 0.20 -1.54
N SER A 46 -20.60 1.26 -0.90
CA SER A 46 -19.72 1.18 0.27
C SER A 46 -20.29 0.29 1.38
N THR A 47 -19.56 -0.78 1.70
CA THR A 47 -19.86 -1.69 2.83
C THR A 47 -18.62 -1.90 3.70
N ILE A 48 -17.54 -1.16 3.44
CA ILE A 48 -16.25 -1.31 4.09
C ILE A 48 -16.01 -0.07 4.97
N ALA A 49 -15.68 -0.29 6.24
CA ALA A 49 -15.22 0.77 7.13
C ALA A 49 -13.71 0.97 6.94
N TYR A 50 -13.32 2.20 6.62
CA TYR A 50 -11.92 2.59 6.50
C TYR A 50 -11.45 3.28 7.77
N ASP A 51 -10.35 2.81 8.34
CA ASP A 51 -9.67 3.43 9.48
C ASP A 51 -8.28 3.90 9.05
N TYR A 52 -7.94 5.16 9.37
CA TYR A 52 -6.67 5.78 9.01
C TYR A 52 -5.96 6.25 10.28
N GLN A 53 -4.88 5.56 10.64
CA GLN A 53 -4.03 5.86 11.80
C GLN A 53 -2.67 6.34 11.30
N ILE A 54 -2.66 7.51 10.68
CA ILE A 54 -1.48 8.09 10.06
C ILE A 54 -0.80 9.03 11.05
N ASP A 55 0.41 8.67 11.46
CA ASP A 55 1.22 9.55 12.29
C ASP A 55 1.63 10.79 11.49
N SER A 56 1.41 11.98 12.08
CA SER A 56 1.72 13.27 11.44
C SER A 56 3.17 13.39 11.04
N ASP A 57 4.07 12.83 11.84
CA ASP A 57 5.51 12.90 11.64
C ASP A 57 5.98 12.10 10.42
N THR A 58 5.17 11.12 9.97
CA THR A 58 5.47 10.32 8.77
C THR A 58 5.03 10.97 7.46
N LEU A 59 4.21 12.02 7.50
CA LEU A 59 3.56 12.58 6.31
C LEU A 59 4.55 13.12 5.26
N ALA A 60 5.69 13.64 5.72
CA ALA A 60 6.75 14.21 4.87
C ALA A 60 7.75 13.15 4.37
N ASP A 61 7.74 11.93 4.94
CA ASP A 61 8.66 10.87 4.52
C ASP A 61 8.45 10.48 3.07
N GLN A 62 9.56 10.17 2.42
CA GLN A 62 9.57 9.78 1.02
C GLN A 62 9.47 8.27 0.87
N MET A 63 8.67 7.86 -0.09
CA MET A 63 8.53 6.47 -0.53
C MET A 63 8.28 6.41 -2.03
N PRO A 64 8.49 5.27 -2.68
CA PRO A 64 8.20 5.14 -4.10
C PRO A 64 6.72 5.35 -4.38
N ARG A 65 6.42 6.04 -5.49
CA ARG A 65 5.04 6.33 -5.90
C ARG A 65 4.25 5.04 -6.13
N ILE A 66 2.96 5.09 -5.83
CA ILE A 66 2.01 3.98 -6.04
C ILE A 66 2.52 2.68 -5.36
N CYS A 67 2.95 2.80 -4.09
CA CYS A 67 3.32 1.63 -3.28
C CYS A 67 2.17 1.16 -2.38
N ILE A 68 1.38 2.08 -1.83
CA ILE A 68 0.29 1.73 -0.91
C ILE A 68 -0.92 1.20 -1.69
N GLN A 69 -1.26 1.80 -2.83
CA GLN A 69 -2.45 1.43 -3.60
C GLN A 69 -2.51 -0.07 -3.98
N PRO A 70 -1.46 -0.73 -4.53
CA PRO A 70 -1.53 -2.15 -4.87
C PRO A 70 -1.78 -3.06 -3.67
N VAL A 71 -1.30 -2.66 -2.48
CA VAL A 71 -1.56 -3.39 -1.22
C VAL A 71 -3.02 -3.24 -0.82
N VAL A 72 -3.57 -2.03 -0.90
CA VAL A 72 -4.99 -1.74 -0.67
C VAL A 72 -5.88 -2.47 -1.68
N GLU A 73 -5.52 -2.49 -2.95
CA GLU A 73 -6.23 -3.26 -3.99
C GLU A 73 -6.30 -4.75 -3.66
N ASN A 74 -5.20 -5.31 -3.19
CA ASN A 74 -5.13 -6.71 -2.78
C ASN A 74 -6.08 -6.99 -1.61
N ALA A 75 -6.07 -6.15 -0.58
CA ALA A 75 -6.97 -6.25 0.56
C ALA A 75 -8.45 -6.19 0.14
N LEU A 76 -8.81 -5.27 -0.77
CA LEU A 76 -10.18 -5.15 -1.28
C LEU A 76 -10.59 -6.36 -2.12
N THR A 77 -9.72 -6.80 -3.04
CA THR A 77 -10.07 -7.78 -4.07
C THR A 77 -9.99 -9.22 -3.54
N HIS A 78 -8.93 -9.54 -2.81
CA HIS A 78 -8.66 -10.87 -2.31
C HIS A 78 -9.09 -11.06 -0.85
N GLY A 79 -8.92 -10.05 -0.01
CA GLY A 79 -9.34 -10.09 1.39
C GLY A 79 -10.86 -9.91 1.55
N LEU A 80 -11.39 -8.77 1.20
CA LEU A 80 -12.73 -8.34 1.61
C LEU A 80 -13.85 -8.66 0.62
N ARG A 81 -13.57 -8.80 -0.67
CA ARG A 81 -14.61 -8.98 -1.70
C ARG A 81 -15.43 -10.25 -1.50
N ASN A 82 -14.78 -11.36 -1.18
CA ASN A 82 -15.38 -12.69 -1.18
C ASN A 82 -15.88 -13.15 0.19
N VAL A 83 -15.75 -12.32 1.23
CA VAL A 83 -16.26 -12.65 2.56
C VAL A 83 -17.69 -12.16 2.77
N ARG A 84 -18.51 -12.98 3.41
CA ARG A 84 -19.93 -12.66 3.72
C ARG A 84 -20.10 -11.99 5.08
N ARG A 85 -19.11 -11.23 5.56
CA ARG A 85 -19.23 -10.50 6.81
C ARG A 85 -19.80 -9.09 6.59
N LYS A 86 -20.57 -8.60 7.56
CA LYS A 86 -21.18 -7.26 7.50
C LYS A 86 -20.24 -6.15 8.02
N ASP A 87 -19.26 -6.52 8.84
CA ASP A 87 -18.31 -5.64 9.52
C ASP A 87 -16.95 -5.62 8.82
N LYS A 88 -16.96 -5.46 7.50
CA LYS A 88 -15.71 -5.36 6.71
C LYS A 88 -14.93 -4.12 7.10
N LYS A 89 -13.63 -4.30 7.36
CA LYS A 89 -12.73 -3.23 7.79
C LYS A 89 -11.42 -3.27 7.03
N LEU A 90 -10.91 -2.08 6.72
CA LEU A 90 -9.57 -1.86 6.20
C LEU A 90 -8.92 -0.78 7.06
N LEU A 91 -7.82 -1.11 7.71
CA LEU A 91 -6.98 -0.19 8.47
C LEU A 91 -5.73 0.13 7.66
N ILE A 92 -5.38 1.41 7.60
CA ILE A 92 -4.10 1.88 7.07
C ILE A 92 -3.42 2.68 8.18
N ARG A 93 -2.21 2.26 8.56
CA ARG A 93 -1.41 2.91 9.60
C ARG A 93 -0.06 3.32 9.03
N SER A 94 0.48 4.43 9.49
CA SER A 94 1.89 4.79 9.32
C SER A 94 2.51 5.16 10.65
N GLU A 95 3.74 4.75 10.87
CA GLU A 95 4.51 5.05 12.09
C GLU A 95 6.02 4.97 11.82
N HIS A 96 6.80 5.64 12.65
CA HIS A 96 8.24 5.44 12.69
C HIS A 96 8.60 4.31 13.65
N VAL A 97 9.36 3.33 13.16
CA VAL A 97 9.92 2.27 13.99
C VAL A 97 11.44 2.29 13.85
N LYS A 98 12.12 2.84 14.85
CA LYS A 98 13.56 3.14 14.81
C LYS A 98 13.87 4.11 13.66
N GLU A 99 14.70 3.70 12.72
CA GLU A 99 15.11 4.47 11.54
C GLU A 99 14.25 4.18 10.30
N ASN A 100 13.14 3.48 10.47
CA ASN A 100 12.29 3.07 9.37
C ASN A 100 10.91 3.74 9.43
N LEU A 101 10.41 4.09 8.25
CA LEU A 101 9.01 4.31 8.01
C LEU A 101 8.34 2.95 7.82
N VAL A 102 7.32 2.68 8.60
CA VAL A 102 6.50 1.46 8.52
C VAL A 102 5.08 1.83 8.17
N ILE A 103 4.57 1.26 7.07
CA ILE A 103 3.16 1.41 6.68
C ILE A 103 2.50 0.05 6.75
N THR A 104 1.40 -0.04 7.48
CA THR A 104 0.62 -1.25 7.66
C THR A 104 -0.72 -1.10 6.98
N VAL A 105 -1.09 -2.09 6.15
CA VAL A 105 -2.43 -2.23 5.58
C VAL A 105 -3.01 -3.53 6.09
N GLN A 106 -4.09 -3.45 6.85
CA GLN A 106 -4.74 -4.60 7.48
C GLN A 106 -6.20 -4.70 7.07
N ASP A 107 -6.62 -5.88 6.63
CA ASP A 107 -8.01 -6.22 6.41
C ASP A 107 -8.46 -7.35 7.35
N ASN A 108 -9.77 -7.41 7.59
CA ASN A 108 -10.39 -8.51 8.31
C ASN A 108 -11.10 -9.49 7.35
N GLY A 109 -10.51 -9.76 6.21
CA GLY A 109 -11.08 -10.55 5.13
C GLY A 109 -10.89 -12.05 5.24
N ALA A 110 -10.71 -12.69 4.08
CA ALA A 110 -10.59 -14.14 3.98
C ALA A 110 -9.28 -14.71 4.55
N GLY A 111 -8.24 -13.87 4.63
CA GLY A 111 -6.88 -14.35 4.89
C GLY A 111 -6.29 -15.15 3.73
N MET A 112 -5.03 -15.54 3.87
CA MET A 112 -4.27 -16.29 2.88
C MET A 112 -3.16 -17.12 3.53
N ASP A 113 -2.49 -17.96 2.75
CA ASP A 113 -1.26 -18.62 3.17
C ASP A 113 -0.07 -17.66 3.15
N ALA A 114 0.19 -17.03 4.29
CA ALA A 114 1.25 -16.03 4.44
C ALA A 114 2.65 -16.60 4.18
N GLU A 115 2.91 -17.85 4.53
CA GLU A 115 4.23 -18.47 4.35
C GLU A 115 4.58 -18.63 2.88
N SER A 116 3.65 -19.16 2.07
CA SER A 116 3.82 -19.26 0.62
C SER A 116 3.98 -17.89 -0.02
N MET A 117 3.25 -16.88 0.49
CA MET A 117 3.30 -15.52 -0.04
C MET A 117 4.64 -14.82 0.25
N ASN A 118 5.14 -14.91 1.48
CA ASN A 118 6.45 -14.36 1.83
C ASN A 118 7.58 -15.04 1.05
N ARG A 119 7.50 -16.37 0.82
CA ARG A 119 8.44 -17.06 -0.07
C ARG A 119 8.45 -16.51 -1.49
N LEU A 120 7.27 -16.17 -2.05
CA LEU A 120 7.18 -15.55 -3.37
C LEU A 120 7.78 -14.14 -3.39
N LEU A 121 7.56 -13.35 -2.33
CA LEU A 121 8.17 -12.03 -2.17
C LEU A 121 9.71 -12.10 -2.11
N ASP A 122 10.25 -13.11 -1.44
CA ASP A 122 11.70 -13.30 -1.31
C ASP A 122 12.35 -13.79 -2.61
N GLN A 123 11.69 -14.72 -3.32
CA GLN A 123 12.22 -15.31 -4.55
C GLN A 123 12.07 -14.39 -5.77
N ASN A 124 11.26 -13.31 -5.65
CA ASN A 124 10.90 -12.42 -6.76
C ASN A 124 10.43 -13.18 -8.02
N ASP A 125 9.78 -14.33 -7.83
CA ASP A 125 9.41 -15.26 -8.90
C ASP A 125 8.06 -14.88 -9.52
N MET A 126 8.10 -13.97 -10.48
CA MET A 126 6.94 -13.49 -11.23
C MET A 126 6.20 -14.58 -12.04
N LYS A 127 6.80 -15.78 -12.19
CA LYS A 127 6.21 -16.87 -13.00
C LYS A 127 5.23 -17.75 -12.23
N ARG A 128 5.17 -17.64 -10.90
CA ARG A 128 4.33 -18.50 -10.04
C ARG A 128 3.10 -17.80 -9.46
N VAL A 129 2.51 -16.86 -10.18
CA VAL A 129 1.30 -16.13 -9.73
C VAL A 129 0.05 -17.00 -9.88
N GLU A 130 -0.01 -18.15 -9.20
CA GLU A 130 -1.24 -18.96 -9.16
C GLU A 130 -2.08 -18.80 -7.88
N SER A 131 -1.60 -18.04 -6.90
CA SER A 131 -2.14 -18.12 -5.54
C SER A 131 -2.54 -16.78 -4.91
N GLY A 132 -3.32 -15.94 -5.61
CA GLY A 132 -4.09 -14.89 -4.93
C GLY A 132 -3.33 -13.60 -4.56
N ILE A 133 -2.03 -13.48 -4.84
CA ILE A 133 -1.33 -12.19 -4.83
C ILE A 133 -1.42 -11.55 -6.20
N SER A 134 -1.71 -10.24 -6.22
CA SER A 134 -1.64 -9.47 -7.45
C SER A 134 -0.17 -9.26 -7.85
N ILE A 135 0.09 -9.27 -9.16
CA ILE A 135 1.39 -8.88 -9.76
C ILE A 135 1.85 -7.52 -9.20
N GLY A 136 0.89 -6.65 -8.84
CA GLY A 136 1.16 -5.35 -8.24
C GLY A 136 1.95 -5.42 -6.94
N ILE A 137 1.65 -6.35 -6.05
CA ILE A 137 2.38 -6.53 -4.77
C ILE A 137 3.82 -6.99 -5.03
N LEU A 138 4.02 -7.95 -5.92
CA LEU A 138 5.37 -8.43 -6.28
C LEU A 138 6.20 -7.30 -6.88
N ASN A 139 5.63 -6.49 -7.77
CA ASN A 139 6.30 -5.34 -8.36
C ASN A 139 6.66 -4.28 -7.31
N VAL A 140 5.77 -4.01 -6.34
CA VAL A 140 6.07 -3.10 -5.23
C VAL A 140 7.26 -3.62 -4.44
N ASN A 141 7.24 -4.90 -4.03
CA ASN A 141 8.32 -5.51 -3.24
C ASN A 141 9.67 -5.44 -3.98
N ALA A 142 9.70 -5.84 -5.25
CA ALA A 142 10.91 -5.79 -6.07
C ALA A 142 11.46 -4.36 -6.21
N ARG A 143 10.58 -3.37 -6.37
CA ARG A 143 10.96 -1.96 -6.47
C ARG A 143 11.52 -1.43 -5.16
N LEU A 144 10.91 -1.77 -4.02
CA LEU A 144 11.41 -1.38 -2.70
C LEU A 144 12.80 -1.95 -2.42
N LYS A 145 13.00 -3.25 -2.68
CA LYS A 145 14.31 -3.91 -2.55
C LYS A 145 15.36 -3.29 -3.46
N ARG A 146 14.99 -2.98 -4.70
CA ARG A 146 15.91 -2.33 -5.67
C ARG A 146 16.35 -0.94 -5.22
N LEU A 147 15.44 -0.14 -4.66
CA LEU A 147 15.73 1.25 -4.29
C LEU A 147 16.44 1.39 -2.94
N PHE A 148 16.08 0.57 -1.99
CA PHE A 148 16.53 0.72 -0.60
C PHE A 148 17.37 -0.44 -0.09
N GLY A 149 17.48 -1.56 -0.84
CA GLY A 149 18.21 -2.76 -0.47
C GLY A 149 17.34 -3.88 0.09
N GLU A 150 17.91 -5.08 0.17
CA GLU A 150 17.20 -6.33 0.47
C GLU A 150 16.52 -6.40 1.84
N LYS A 151 16.94 -5.57 2.80
CA LYS A 151 16.32 -5.49 4.13
C LYS A 151 14.97 -4.77 4.15
N TYR A 152 14.62 -4.08 3.06
CA TYR A 152 13.36 -3.37 2.88
C TYR A 152 12.42 -4.15 1.97
N GLY A 153 11.15 -3.78 1.99
CA GLY A 153 10.15 -4.45 1.17
C GLY A 153 8.85 -4.69 1.90
N LEU A 154 8.16 -5.76 1.51
CA LEU A 154 6.87 -6.16 2.06
C LEU A 154 7.02 -7.39 2.94
N HIS A 155 6.23 -7.44 4.00
CA HIS A 155 6.01 -8.61 4.84
C HIS A 155 4.52 -8.86 5.02
N ILE A 156 4.10 -10.13 4.99
CA ILE A 156 2.69 -10.54 5.07
C ILE A 156 2.49 -11.43 6.29
N GLU A 157 1.54 -11.04 7.12
CA GLU A 157 0.99 -11.86 8.19
C GLU A 157 -0.49 -12.12 7.91
N SER A 158 -0.93 -13.37 7.98
CA SER A 158 -2.31 -13.70 7.66
C SER A 158 -2.75 -14.99 8.35
N THR A 159 -4.02 -15.00 8.72
CA THR A 159 -4.70 -16.20 9.24
C THR A 159 -5.98 -16.40 8.43
N ALA A 160 -6.17 -17.62 7.93
CA ALA A 160 -7.34 -17.97 7.14
C ALA A 160 -8.64 -17.70 7.93
N GLY A 161 -9.54 -16.91 7.35
CA GLY A 161 -10.81 -16.51 7.96
C GLY A 161 -10.74 -15.30 8.90
N GLU A 162 -9.56 -14.82 9.26
CA GLU A 162 -9.38 -13.67 10.17
C GLU A 162 -8.98 -12.38 9.45
N GLY A 163 -8.16 -12.52 8.38
CA GLY A 163 -7.71 -11.41 7.55
C GLY A 163 -6.23 -11.42 7.26
N THR A 164 -5.74 -10.31 6.69
CA THR A 164 -4.37 -10.14 6.27
C THR A 164 -3.82 -8.81 6.73
N THR A 165 -2.57 -8.81 7.17
CA THR A 165 -1.76 -7.62 7.45
C THR A 165 -0.57 -7.61 6.51
N VAL A 166 -0.43 -6.56 5.71
CA VAL A 166 0.74 -6.32 4.86
C VAL A 166 1.50 -5.13 5.42
N THR A 167 2.76 -5.32 5.73
CA THR A 167 3.67 -4.30 6.24
C THR A 167 4.65 -3.89 5.14
N ILE A 168 4.73 -2.60 4.85
CA ILE A 168 5.70 -1.97 3.97
C ILE A 168 6.76 -1.33 4.86
N THR A 169 8.02 -1.69 4.67
CA THR A 169 9.14 -1.10 5.42
C THR A 169 10.09 -0.41 4.46
N VAL A 170 10.38 0.88 4.70
CA VAL A 170 11.34 1.69 3.96
C VAL A 170 12.17 2.54 4.95
N PRO A 171 13.35 3.09 4.56
CA PRO A 171 14.05 4.02 5.44
C PRO A 171 13.20 5.27 5.67
N ALA A 172 13.21 5.79 6.90
CA ALA A 172 12.59 7.08 7.18
C ALA A 172 13.47 8.20 6.61
N VAL A 173 13.01 8.86 5.55
CA VAL A 173 13.71 9.97 4.89
C VAL A 173 12.74 11.11 4.70
N SER A 174 12.83 12.14 5.56
CA SER A 174 12.07 13.37 5.37
C SER A 174 12.73 14.29 4.35
N THR A 175 11.93 15.06 3.63
CA THR A 175 12.39 16.05 2.63
C THR A 175 13.28 17.15 3.24
N GLU A 176 13.30 17.30 4.57
CA GLU A 176 14.11 18.32 5.25
C GLU A 176 15.60 17.96 5.28
N ASN A 177 15.99 16.68 5.11
CA ASN A 177 17.39 16.22 5.15
C ASN A 177 18.04 16.04 3.77
N SER A 178 17.38 16.38 2.67
CA SER A 178 17.93 16.22 1.31
C SER A 178 18.93 17.32 0.91
N GLY A 179 19.21 18.30 1.77
CA GLY A 179 20.12 19.41 1.50
C GLY A 179 21.62 19.11 1.68
N ASP A 180 21.99 18.01 2.32
CA ASP A 180 23.39 17.77 2.73
C ASP A 180 24.15 16.70 1.95
N MET A 181 23.58 16.12 0.89
CA MET A 181 24.26 15.06 0.10
C MET A 181 24.84 15.52 -1.25
N GLU A 182 24.93 16.82 -1.55
CA GLU A 182 25.55 17.33 -2.78
C GLU A 182 26.99 17.88 -2.60
N ASN A 183 27.69 17.56 -1.53
CA ASN A 183 29.09 17.96 -1.37
C ASN A 183 29.94 16.87 -0.70
N VAL A 184 30.28 15.81 -1.44
CA VAL A 184 31.53 15.03 -1.23
C VAL A 184 32.01 14.51 -2.58
#